data_b0fb8e90e07ffc12018e3689c6d4d5f4
#
_entry.id   b0fb8e90e07ffc12018e3689c6d4d5f4
#
_cell.length_a   1.000
_cell.length_b   1.000
_cell.length_c   1.000
_cell.angle_alpha   90.00
_cell.angle_beta   90.00
_cell.angle_gamma   90.00
#
_symmetry.space_group_name_H-M   'P 1'
#
loop_
_entity.id
_entity.type
_entity.pdbx_description
1 polymer ?
#
loop_
_entity_poly.entity_id
_entity_poly.type
_entity_poly.pdbx_seq_one_letter_code
_entity_poly.pdbx_strand_id
1 'polypeptide(L)'
;PKTDLLLLVDGQYGRGNVYRFEADNIAMIDHHMPSMKKTENAFIDYSYQSCSTIVWELLKEEGYDVKANEKLSIAFLYGLYTDTSSYVDLYKKHDIAMRDELSKDYPELERLKKSSMSLEDLMIAGEALYHAYFDKEKQYLLISAMHCEQSVLGIIGDMAIKVDVAKVSIAYTDIDSGYQVSIRSADREYLANEVAEKLCDGIGSGGGHIDKAGGVISRDCICESYAGWEIADIIKERMEKIMK
;
A
#
# COMPACT_ATOMS: atom_id res chain seq x y z
N PRO A 1 5.53 25.77 9.22
CA PRO A 1 4.54 26.83 9.10
C PRO A 1 3.15 26.26 9.35
N LYS A 2 2.36 26.94 10.18
CA LYS A 2 0.96 26.59 10.39
C LYS A 2 0.17 26.95 9.14
N THR A 3 -0.75 26.08 8.71
CA THR A 3 -1.61 26.34 7.56
C THR A 3 -3.08 26.44 7.98
N ASP A 4 -3.86 27.21 7.25
CA ASP A 4 -5.29 27.45 7.57
C ASP A 4 -6.14 26.22 7.27
N LEU A 5 -5.80 25.48 6.20
CA LEU A 5 -6.46 24.24 5.78
C LEU A 5 -5.43 23.23 5.31
N LEU A 6 -5.50 22.01 5.85
CA LEU A 6 -4.81 20.83 5.35
C LEU A 6 -5.84 19.89 4.71
N LEU A 7 -5.77 19.72 3.41
CA LEU A 7 -6.54 18.70 2.69
C LEU A 7 -5.66 17.46 2.48
N LEU A 8 -6.07 16.34 3.05
CA LEU A 8 -5.47 15.04 2.83
C LEU A 8 -6.27 14.30 1.76
N VAL A 9 -5.58 13.71 0.81
CA VAL A 9 -6.16 12.86 -0.22
C VAL A 9 -5.45 11.53 -0.18
N ASP A 10 -6.20 10.44 -0.22
CA ASP A 10 -5.70 9.07 -0.17
C ASP A 10 -4.95 8.73 1.14
N GLY A 11 -5.47 9.23 2.24
CA GLY A 11 -4.91 8.97 3.56
C GLY A 11 -5.67 9.64 4.70
N GLN A 12 -5.40 9.17 5.94
CA GLN A 12 -6.08 9.63 7.14
C GLN A 12 -5.09 10.28 8.11
N TYR A 13 -5.44 11.45 8.63
CA TYR A 13 -4.56 12.25 9.49
C TYR A 13 -4.14 11.50 10.77
N GLY A 14 -2.83 11.49 10.99
CA GLY A 14 -2.23 10.89 12.19
C GLY A 14 -2.15 9.36 12.19
N ARG A 15 -2.33 8.74 11.03
CA ARG A 15 -2.20 7.28 10.81
C ARG A 15 -1.29 6.99 9.61
N GLY A 16 -0.66 5.81 9.65
CA GLY A 16 0.17 5.32 8.54
C GLY A 16 1.32 6.25 8.18
N ASN A 17 1.48 6.52 6.91
CA ASN A 17 2.57 7.32 6.34
C ASN A 17 2.30 8.84 6.35
N VAL A 18 1.22 9.28 7.00
CA VAL A 18 0.85 10.70 7.01
C VAL A 18 1.57 11.43 8.12
N TYR A 19 2.46 12.35 7.76
CA TYR A 19 3.08 13.25 8.70
C TYR A 19 2.05 14.16 9.35
N ARG A 20 2.23 14.44 10.65
CA ARG A 20 1.39 15.41 11.36
C ARG A 20 1.87 16.82 11.06
N PHE A 21 1.04 17.60 10.38
CA PHE A 21 1.23 19.02 10.17
C PHE A 21 0.24 19.79 11.03
N GLU A 22 0.66 20.94 11.55
CA GLU A 22 -0.24 21.84 12.26
C GLU A 22 -1.11 22.58 11.23
N ALA A 23 -2.43 22.48 11.39
CA ALA A 23 -3.41 23.19 10.58
C ALA A 23 -4.59 23.60 11.45
N ASP A 24 -5.23 24.74 11.10
CA ASP A 24 -6.44 25.19 11.79
C ASP A 24 -7.65 24.31 11.45
N ASN A 25 -7.71 23.83 10.21
CA ASN A 25 -8.73 22.94 9.73
C ASN A 25 -8.08 21.76 8.98
N ILE A 26 -8.65 20.58 9.15
CA ILE A 26 -8.21 19.36 8.45
C ILE A 26 -9.41 18.78 7.71
N ALA A 27 -9.27 18.56 6.41
CA ALA A 27 -10.21 17.86 5.57
C ALA A 27 -9.54 16.59 4.98
N MET A 28 -10.33 15.55 4.75
CA MET A 28 -9.83 14.28 4.23
C MET A 28 -10.76 13.71 3.18
N ILE A 29 -10.19 13.16 2.11
CA ILE A 29 -10.87 12.34 1.11
C ILE A 29 -10.10 11.03 1.01
N ASP A 30 -10.73 9.91 1.35
CA ASP A 30 -10.04 8.61 1.42
C ASP A 30 -10.96 7.43 1.15
N HIS A 31 -10.39 6.36 0.60
CA HIS A 31 -11.09 5.11 0.29
C HIS A 31 -10.67 3.94 1.20
N HIS A 32 -9.75 4.15 2.11
CA HIS A 32 -9.31 3.13 3.05
C HIS A 32 -10.31 2.92 4.19
N MET A 33 -10.22 1.77 4.86
CA MET A 33 -11.03 1.51 6.05
C MET A 33 -10.82 2.61 7.09
N PRO A 34 -11.90 3.11 7.72
CA PRO A 34 -11.78 4.17 8.71
C PRO A 34 -10.92 3.72 9.90
N SER A 35 -9.83 4.43 10.13
CA SER A 35 -8.89 4.19 11.25
C SER A 35 -9.05 5.19 12.39
N MET A 36 -9.92 6.19 12.22
CA MET A 36 -10.18 7.25 13.19
C MET A 36 -11.68 7.57 13.30
N LYS A 37 -12.07 8.30 14.34
CA LYS A 37 -13.44 8.80 14.45
C LYS A 37 -13.75 9.78 13.31
N LYS A 38 -14.93 9.65 12.71
CA LYS A 38 -15.40 10.52 11.63
C LYS A 38 -15.39 11.98 12.12
N THR A 39 -14.74 12.85 11.36
CA THR A 39 -14.76 14.32 11.54
C THR A 39 -15.72 14.94 10.53
N GLU A 40 -16.21 16.16 10.79
CA GLU A 40 -17.16 16.85 9.90
C GLU A 40 -16.61 17.06 8.49
N ASN A 41 -15.28 17.24 8.36
CA ASN A 41 -14.61 17.48 7.08
C ASN A 41 -13.94 16.23 6.51
N ALA A 42 -14.42 15.03 6.84
CA ALA A 42 -13.87 13.78 6.33
C ALA A 42 -14.89 13.06 5.43
N PHE A 43 -14.52 12.88 4.17
CA PHE A 43 -15.20 12.00 3.24
C PHE A 43 -14.37 10.72 3.12
N ILE A 44 -14.73 9.72 3.92
CA ILE A 44 -14.04 8.42 3.93
C ILE A 44 -15.06 7.36 3.54
N ASP A 45 -14.85 6.69 2.40
CA ASP A 45 -15.76 5.68 1.88
C ASP A 45 -15.01 4.51 1.23
N TYR A 46 -14.93 3.41 1.95
CA TYR A 46 -14.28 2.17 1.50
C TYR A 46 -15.13 1.34 0.52
N SER A 47 -16.29 1.85 0.07
CA SER A 47 -17.04 1.26 -1.03
C SER A 47 -16.39 1.54 -2.41
N TYR A 48 -15.44 2.47 -2.46
CA TYR A 48 -14.60 2.75 -3.63
C TYR A 48 -13.30 1.95 -3.56
N GLN A 49 -12.75 1.61 -4.73
CA GLN A 49 -11.47 0.93 -4.83
C GLN A 49 -10.30 1.89 -5.02
N SER A 50 -10.58 3.15 -5.38
CA SER A 50 -9.58 4.19 -5.56
C SER A 50 -10.10 5.54 -5.07
N CYS A 51 -9.24 6.28 -4.38
CA CYS A 51 -9.50 7.68 -4.03
C CYS A 51 -9.69 8.55 -5.27
N SER A 52 -9.07 8.20 -6.39
CA SER A 52 -9.26 8.87 -7.69
C SER A 52 -10.72 8.87 -8.12
N THR A 53 -11.45 7.78 -7.88
CA THR A 53 -12.87 7.67 -8.21
C THR A 53 -13.74 8.61 -7.36
N ILE A 54 -13.44 8.69 -6.07
CA ILE A 54 -14.14 9.62 -5.16
C ILE A 54 -13.97 11.06 -5.65
N VAL A 55 -12.75 11.46 -5.95
CA VAL A 55 -12.45 12.82 -6.40
C VAL A 55 -13.11 13.10 -7.76
N TRP A 56 -13.11 12.12 -8.68
CA TRP A 56 -13.80 12.24 -9.96
C TRP A 56 -15.31 12.48 -9.79
N GLU A 57 -15.99 11.72 -8.91
CA GLU A 57 -17.42 11.93 -8.64
C GLU A 57 -17.70 13.29 -8.02
N LEU A 58 -16.92 13.72 -7.03
CA LEU A 58 -17.05 15.04 -6.42
C LEU A 58 -16.92 16.17 -7.45
N LEU A 59 -15.94 16.09 -8.36
CA LEU A 59 -15.78 17.06 -9.43
C LEU A 59 -16.96 17.05 -10.41
N LYS A 60 -17.49 15.87 -10.70
CA LYS A 60 -18.66 15.70 -11.57
C LYS A 60 -19.95 16.26 -10.95
N GLU A 61 -20.16 16.06 -9.65
CA GLU A 61 -21.27 16.65 -8.89
C GLU A 61 -21.21 18.17 -8.88
N GLU A 62 -20.01 18.76 -8.85
CA GLU A 62 -19.79 20.21 -8.98
C GLU A 62 -19.88 20.71 -10.44
N GLY A 63 -20.22 19.84 -11.38
CA GLY A 63 -20.42 20.19 -12.80
C GLY A 63 -19.13 20.32 -13.60
N TYR A 64 -17.99 19.83 -13.08
CA TYR A 64 -16.72 19.84 -13.82
C TYR A 64 -16.66 18.68 -14.81
N ASP A 65 -16.44 18.99 -16.09
CA ASP A 65 -16.25 17.99 -17.14
C ASP A 65 -14.79 17.48 -17.15
N VAL A 66 -14.53 16.44 -16.38
CA VAL A 66 -13.21 15.80 -16.30
C VAL A 66 -12.78 15.25 -17.66
N LYS A 67 -13.73 14.72 -18.46
CA LYS A 67 -13.46 14.13 -19.78
C LYS A 67 -12.92 15.15 -20.79
N ALA A 68 -13.27 16.42 -20.64
CA ALA A 68 -12.72 17.49 -21.44
C ALA A 68 -11.25 17.79 -21.13
N ASN A 69 -10.72 17.31 -20.00
CA ASN A 69 -9.34 17.50 -19.58
C ASN A 69 -8.56 16.18 -19.68
N GLU A 70 -7.81 16.00 -20.77
CA GLU A 70 -7.08 14.77 -21.05
C GLU A 70 -6.07 14.41 -19.95
N LYS A 71 -5.30 15.38 -19.44
CA LYS A 71 -4.30 15.13 -18.38
C LYS A 71 -4.96 14.64 -17.09
N LEU A 72 -6.10 15.21 -16.75
CA LEU A 72 -6.84 14.82 -15.57
C LEU A 72 -7.48 13.44 -15.74
N SER A 73 -8.03 13.14 -16.93
CA SER A 73 -8.53 11.80 -17.26
C SER A 73 -7.45 10.74 -17.15
N ILE A 74 -6.23 11.01 -17.67
CA ILE A 74 -5.08 10.12 -17.56
C ILE A 74 -4.69 9.92 -16.09
N ALA A 75 -4.63 10.99 -15.29
CA ALA A 75 -4.26 10.91 -13.88
C ALA A 75 -5.26 10.04 -13.08
N PHE A 76 -6.57 10.23 -13.27
CA PHE A 76 -7.59 9.43 -12.61
C PHE A 76 -7.56 7.95 -13.04
N LEU A 77 -7.42 7.70 -14.35
CA LEU A 77 -7.31 6.33 -14.86
C LEU A 77 -6.04 5.63 -14.35
N TYR A 78 -4.93 6.35 -14.20
CA TYR A 78 -3.69 5.80 -13.69
C TYR A 78 -3.78 5.50 -12.18
N GLY A 79 -4.39 6.40 -11.39
CA GLY A 79 -4.66 6.13 -9.96
C GLY A 79 -5.52 4.89 -9.77
N LEU A 80 -6.62 4.77 -10.52
CA LEU A 80 -7.45 3.56 -10.48
C LEU A 80 -6.69 2.30 -10.93
N TYR A 81 -5.84 2.41 -11.95
CA TYR A 81 -5.01 1.32 -12.44
C TYR A 81 -4.05 0.78 -11.37
N THR A 82 -3.43 1.68 -10.60
CA THR A 82 -2.51 1.30 -9.52
C THR A 82 -3.24 0.67 -8.34
N ASP A 83 -4.38 1.20 -7.94
CA ASP A 83 -5.15 0.72 -6.79
C ASP A 83 -5.86 -0.62 -7.05
N THR A 84 -6.09 -0.96 -8.31
CA THR A 84 -6.82 -2.16 -8.70
C THR A 84 -5.94 -3.21 -9.39
N SER A 85 -4.66 -3.26 -9.06
CA SER A 85 -3.71 -4.24 -9.61
C SER A 85 -3.77 -4.34 -11.13
N SER A 86 -3.63 -3.20 -11.81
CA SER A 86 -3.73 -3.14 -13.28
C SER A 86 -5.12 -3.52 -13.82
N TYR A 87 -6.16 -3.13 -13.10
CA TYR A 87 -7.58 -3.45 -13.33
C TYR A 87 -7.97 -4.93 -13.14
N VAL A 88 -7.05 -5.78 -12.69
CA VAL A 88 -7.35 -7.20 -12.43
C VAL A 88 -8.39 -7.35 -11.32
N ASP A 89 -8.27 -6.52 -10.27
CA ASP A 89 -9.14 -6.54 -9.10
C ASP A 89 -10.29 -5.53 -9.18
N LEU A 90 -10.57 -4.96 -10.36
CA LEU A 90 -11.60 -3.95 -10.54
C LEU A 90 -13.01 -4.56 -10.55
N TYR A 91 -13.84 -4.28 -9.53
CA TYR A 91 -15.20 -4.85 -9.41
C TYR A 91 -16.25 -3.89 -8.84
N LYS A 92 -15.87 -2.76 -8.24
CA LYS A 92 -16.84 -1.80 -7.69
C LYS A 92 -17.48 -0.97 -8.80
N LYS A 93 -18.78 -0.71 -8.67
CA LYS A 93 -19.58 -0.04 -9.71
C LYS A 93 -19.11 1.37 -10.05
N HIS A 94 -18.75 2.16 -9.05
CA HIS A 94 -18.28 3.54 -9.22
C HIS A 94 -16.96 3.57 -9.99
N ASP A 95 -16.02 2.71 -9.60
CA ASP A 95 -14.70 2.61 -10.22
C ASP A 95 -14.79 2.12 -11.68
N ILE A 96 -15.67 1.15 -11.95
CA ILE A 96 -15.97 0.71 -13.31
C ILE A 96 -16.59 1.87 -14.13
N ALA A 97 -17.51 2.64 -13.54
CA ALA A 97 -18.15 3.76 -14.23
C ALA A 97 -17.15 4.86 -14.61
N MET A 98 -16.23 5.23 -13.69
CA MET A 98 -15.16 6.17 -13.98
C MET A 98 -14.26 5.67 -15.10
N ARG A 99 -13.78 4.41 -14.99
CA ARG A 99 -12.97 3.81 -16.04
C ARG A 99 -13.66 3.90 -17.40
N ASP A 100 -14.90 3.46 -17.49
CA ASP A 100 -15.63 3.37 -18.77
C ASP A 100 -15.93 4.76 -19.36
N GLU A 101 -16.25 5.75 -18.52
CA GLU A 101 -16.49 7.12 -18.95
C GLU A 101 -15.22 7.81 -19.46
N LEU A 102 -14.09 7.63 -18.75
CA LEU A 102 -12.84 8.31 -19.07
C LEU A 102 -11.98 7.55 -20.08
N SER A 103 -12.21 6.24 -20.28
CA SER A 103 -11.41 5.42 -21.18
C SER A 103 -11.43 5.92 -22.61
N LYS A 104 -10.21 6.11 -23.14
CA LYS A 104 -9.92 6.50 -24.50
C LYS A 104 -8.52 6.01 -24.84
N ASP A 105 -8.13 6.03 -26.08
CA ASP A 105 -6.74 5.79 -26.46
C ASP A 105 -5.85 6.96 -26.01
N TYR A 106 -5.08 6.71 -24.96
CA TYR A 106 -4.12 7.66 -24.38
C TYR A 106 -2.72 7.07 -24.44
N PRO A 107 -1.89 7.44 -25.42
CA PRO A 107 -0.51 6.94 -25.52
C PRO A 107 0.31 7.20 -24.26
N GLU A 108 0.06 8.32 -23.57
CA GLU A 108 0.73 8.69 -22.33
C GLU A 108 0.35 7.72 -21.18
N LEU A 109 -0.91 7.33 -21.07
CA LEU A 109 -1.36 6.34 -20.08
C LEU A 109 -0.68 4.98 -20.30
N GLU A 110 -0.58 4.55 -21.57
CA GLU A 110 0.11 3.31 -21.90
C GLU A 110 1.63 3.39 -21.63
N ARG A 111 2.22 4.56 -21.80
CA ARG A 111 3.62 4.80 -21.41
C ARG A 111 3.80 4.70 -19.90
N LEU A 112 2.93 5.33 -19.11
CA LEU A 112 2.95 5.27 -17.64
C LEU A 112 2.80 3.83 -17.13
N LYS A 113 1.87 3.06 -17.68
CA LYS A 113 1.66 1.65 -17.31
C LYS A 113 2.89 0.77 -17.55
N LYS A 114 3.72 1.10 -18.56
CA LYS A 114 4.92 0.35 -18.94
C LYS A 114 6.20 0.81 -18.24
N SER A 115 6.20 1.99 -17.60
CA SER A 115 7.39 2.59 -16.99
C SER A 115 7.38 2.53 -15.46
N SER A 116 6.76 1.51 -14.89
CA SER A 116 6.60 1.37 -13.43
C SER A 116 7.85 0.87 -12.71
N MET A 117 8.90 0.46 -13.43
CA MET A 117 10.10 -0.13 -12.84
C MET A 117 11.32 0.23 -13.69
N SER A 118 12.42 0.62 -13.06
CA SER A 118 13.73 0.78 -13.70
C SER A 118 14.45 -0.56 -13.87
N LEU A 119 15.54 -0.58 -14.63
CA LEU A 119 16.40 -1.78 -14.72
C LEU A 119 17.04 -2.12 -13.36
N GLU A 120 17.43 -1.10 -12.61
CA GLU A 120 18.01 -1.25 -11.27
C GLU A 120 16.99 -1.88 -10.31
N ASP A 121 15.74 -1.41 -10.31
CA ASP A 121 14.65 -2.01 -9.52
C ASP A 121 14.42 -3.48 -9.87
N LEU A 122 14.46 -3.80 -11.17
CA LEU A 122 14.33 -5.18 -11.62
C LEU A 122 15.47 -6.08 -11.11
N MET A 123 16.70 -5.56 -11.08
CA MET A 123 17.85 -6.29 -10.55
C MET A 123 17.73 -6.51 -9.04
N ILE A 124 17.33 -5.47 -8.29
CA ILE A 124 17.06 -5.57 -6.84
C ILE A 124 15.99 -6.63 -6.57
N ALA A 125 14.89 -6.58 -7.31
CA ALA A 125 13.81 -7.56 -7.15
C ALA A 125 14.27 -8.99 -7.49
N GLY A 126 15.03 -9.16 -8.56
CA GLY A 126 15.56 -10.46 -8.97
C GLY A 126 16.48 -11.08 -7.92
N GLU A 127 17.40 -10.30 -7.35
CA GLU A 127 18.32 -10.75 -6.30
C GLU A 127 17.55 -11.09 -5.01
N ALA A 128 16.64 -10.22 -4.60
CA ALA A 128 15.83 -10.44 -3.40
C ALA A 128 14.99 -11.73 -3.50
N LEU A 129 14.35 -11.97 -4.65
CA LEU A 129 13.55 -13.18 -4.89
C LEU A 129 14.42 -14.44 -4.98
N TYR A 130 15.64 -14.35 -5.53
CA TYR A 130 16.56 -15.49 -5.58
C TYR A 130 16.98 -15.96 -4.19
N HIS A 131 17.11 -15.07 -3.23
CA HIS A 131 17.48 -15.38 -1.85
C HIS A 131 16.27 -15.50 -0.90
N ALA A 132 15.05 -15.56 -1.43
CA ALA A 132 13.84 -15.67 -0.61
C ALA A 132 13.86 -16.93 0.27
N TYR A 133 13.54 -16.77 1.55
CA TYR A 133 13.31 -17.88 2.47
C TYR A 133 11.85 -18.32 2.37
N PHE A 134 11.61 -19.63 2.23
CA PHE A 134 10.27 -20.21 2.27
C PHE A 134 10.11 -21.13 3.49
N ASP A 135 9.18 -20.78 4.35
CA ASP A 135 8.75 -21.64 5.46
C ASP A 135 7.72 -22.66 4.94
N LYS A 136 8.12 -23.92 4.90
CA LYS A 136 7.28 -25.01 4.36
C LYS A 136 6.11 -25.39 5.26
N GLU A 137 6.26 -25.20 6.56
CA GLU A 137 5.24 -25.57 7.55
C GLU A 137 4.14 -24.49 7.59
N LYS A 138 4.53 -23.23 7.68
CA LYS A 138 3.63 -22.07 7.77
C LYS A 138 3.23 -21.54 6.38
N GLN A 139 3.92 -21.95 5.32
CA GLN A 139 3.65 -21.53 3.94
C GLN A 139 3.77 -20.02 3.71
N TYR A 140 4.79 -19.39 4.30
CA TYR A 140 5.09 -18.00 4.02
C TYR A 140 6.48 -17.79 3.39
N LEU A 141 6.62 -16.72 2.62
CA LEU A 141 7.88 -16.24 2.06
C LEU A 141 8.38 -15.05 2.87
N LEU A 142 9.67 -15.07 3.22
CA LEU A 142 10.38 -13.93 3.79
C LEU A 142 11.51 -13.50 2.84
N ILE A 143 11.49 -12.23 2.46
CA ILE A 143 12.33 -11.71 1.40
C ILE A 143 13.03 -10.46 1.88
N SER A 144 14.37 -10.51 1.95
CA SER A 144 15.21 -9.34 2.22
C SER A 144 15.60 -8.68 0.92
N ALA A 145 15.23 -7.42 0.74
CA ALA A 145 15.68 -6.62 -0.39
C ALA A 145 16.77 -5.63 0.03
N MET A 146 17.71 -5.34 -0.88
CA MET A 146 18.58 -4.18 -0.72
C MET A 146 17.74 -2.92 -0.59
N HIS A 147 18.34 -1.81 -0.12
CA HIS A 147 17.63 -0.54 0.01
C HIS A 147 16.93 -0.17 -1.31
N CYS A 148 15.62 0.01 -1.25
CA CYS A 148 14.78 0.31 -2.40
C CYS A 148 13.53 1.10 -1.99
N GLU A 149 12.89 1.71 -2.97
CA GLU A 149 11.61 2.39 -2.80
C GLU A 149 10.49 1.40 -2.38
N GLN A 150 9.51 1.91 -1.65
CA GLN A 150 8.35 1.11 -1.21
C GLN A 150 7.58 0.47 -2.38
N SER A 151 7.55 1.12 -3.53
CA SER A 151 6.94 0.61 -4.76
C SER A 151 7.63 -0.67 -5.25
N VAL A 152 8.96 -0.69 -5.22
CA VAL A 152 9.77 -1.87 -5.60
C VAL A 152 9.54 -3.01 -4.61
N LEU A 153 9.50 -2.70 -3.31
CA LEU A 153 9.21 -3.67 -2.27
C LEU A 153 7.81 -4.28 -2.44
N GLY A 154 6.84 -3.45 -2.86
CA GLY A 154 5.50 -3.88 -3.23
C GLY A 154 5.50 -4.88 -4.39
N ILE A 155 6.25 -4.59 -5.45
CA ILE A 155 6.39 -5.47 -6.62
C ILE A 155 7.02 -6.81 -6.25
N ILE A 156 8.05 -6.82 -5.41
CA ILE A 156 8.66 -8.04 -4.89
C ILE A 156 7.60 -8.90 -4.19
N GLY A 157 6.79 -8.30 -3.31
CA GLY A 157 5.71 -8.98 -2.63
C GLY A 157 4.64 -9.53 -3.59
N ASP A 158 4.24 -8.72 -4.59
CA ASP A 158 3.25 -9.11 -5.63
C ASP A 158 3.74 -10.26 -6.52
N MET A 159 5.04 -10.37 -6.76
CA MET A 159 5.64 -11.51 -7.46
C MET A 159 5.68 -12.76 -6.59
N ALA A 160 6.10 -12.60 -5.34
CA ALA A 160 6.28 -13.71 -4.41
C ALA A 160 4.96 -14.40 -4.02
N ILE A 161 3.88 -13.63 -3.83
CA ILE A 161 2.58 -14.20 -3.45
C ILE A 161 1.91 -15.01 -4.55
N LYS A 162 2.40 -14.94 -5.79
CA LYS A 162 1.90 -15.75 -6.91
C LYS A 162 2.38 -17.22 -6.88
N VAL A 163 3.29 -17.55 -5.98
CA VAL A 163 3.71 -18.93 -5.76
C VAL A 163 2.55 -19.70 -5.12
N ASP A 164 2.12 -20.79 -5.75
CA ASP A 164 0.90 -21.55 -5.43
C ASP A 164 0.84 -22.10 -3.99
N VAL A 165 1.99 -22.31 -3.37
CA VAL A 165 2.11 -22.81 -1.99
C VAL A 165 2.23 -21.68 -0.95
N ALA A 166 2.33 -20.43 -1.38
CA ALA A 166 2.52 -19.31 -0.46
C ALA A 166 1.18 -18.71 0.00
N LYS A 167 0.93 -18.71 1.29
CA LYS A 167 -0.21 -18.03 1.92
C LYS A 167 0.06 -16.54 2.15
N VAL A 168 1.29 -16.24 2.59
CA VAL A 168 1.73 -14.87 2.91
C VAL A 168 3.12 -14.65 2.34
N SER A 169 3.37 -13.47 1.79
CA SER A 169 4.72 -12.99 1.47
C SER A 169 5.03 -11.73 2.26
N ILE A 170 6.23 -11.68 2.82
CA ILE A 170 6.75 -10.56 3.60
C ILE A 170 8.07 -10.15 2.96
N ALA A 171 8.08 -8.99 2.32
CA ALA A 171 9.30 -8.37 1.83
C ALA A 171 9.70 -7.21 2.74
N TYR A 172 10.98 -7.05 3.02
CA TYR A 172 11.47 -5.94 3.83
C TYR A 172 12.76 -5.37 3.28
N THR A 173 12.99 -4.09 3.56
CA THR A 173 14.22 -3.37 3.23
C THR A 173 14.65 -2.50 4.40
N ASP A 174 15.95 -2.24 4.49
CA ASP A 174 16.53 -1.32 5.49
C ASP A 174 16.21 0.14 5.11
N ILE A 175 15.83 0.94 6.10
CA ILE A 175 15.67 2.40 6.01
C ILE A 175 16.35 3.06 7.21
N ASP A 176 16.63 4.36 7.16
CA ASP A 176 17.35 5.08 8.23
C ASP A 176 16.72 4.86 9.61
N SER A 177 15.39 4.88 9.71
CA SER A 177 14.65 4.72 10.97
C SER A 177 14.41 3.26 11.39
N GLY A 178 14.78 2.26 10.57
CA GLY A 178 14.54 0.85 10.85
C GLY A 178 14.31 0.03 9.58
N TYR A 179 13.16 -0.60 9.45
CA TYR A 179 12.84 -1.44 8.31
C TYR A 179 11.44 -1.14 7.76
N GLN A 180 11.37 -0.96 6.46
CA GLN A 180 10.10 -0.94 5.75
C GLN A 180 9.68 -2.35 5.40
N VAL A 181 8.42 -2.70 5.63
CA VAL A 181 7.86 -4.02 5.27
C VAL A 181 6.71 -3.89 4.29
N SER A 182 6.62 -4.84 3.38
CA SER A 182 5.50 -5.03 2.45
C SER A 182 4.96 -6.44 2.63
N ILE A 183 3.67 -6.57 2.84
CA ILE A 183 2.99 -7.84 3.12
C ILE A 183 1.93 -8.07 2.06
N ARG A 184 1.86 -9.28 1.55
CA ARG A 184 0.80 -9.75 0.67
C ARG A 184 0.21 -11.02 1.22
N SER A 185 -1.08 -11.20 1.03
CA SER A 185 -1.77 -12.43 1.40
C SER A 185 -2.67 -12.93 0.27
N ALA A 186 -2.61 -14.23 0.04
CA ALA A 186 -3.54 -14.97 -0.81
C ALA A 186 -4.50 -15.84 0.01
N ASP A 187 -4.43 -15.78 1.35
CA ASP A 187 -5.17 -16.62 2.27
C ASP A 187 -6.19 -15.79 3.07
N ARG A 188 -7.38 -16.35 3.30
CA ARG A 188 -8.45 -15.67 4.04
C ARG A 188 -8.30 -15.78 5.56
N GLU A 189 -7.48 -16.69 6.04
CA GLU A 189 -7.20 -16.86 7.46
C GLU A 189 -6.12 -15.88 7.94
N TYR A 190 -5.20 -15.49 7.04
CA TYR A 190 -4.07 -14.61 7.34
C TYR A 190 -4.14 -13.32 6.53
N LEU A 191 -5.09 -12.44 6.85
CA LEU A 191 -5.28 -11.17 6.14
C LEU A 191 -4.04 -10.28 6.26
N ALA A 192 -3.61 -9.67 5.15
CA ALA A 192 -2.37 -8.89 5.11
C ALA A 192 -2.35 -7.74 6.12
N ASN A 193 -3.47 -7.01 6.29
CA ASN A 193 -3.58 -5.93 7.28
C ASN A 193 -3.42 -6.45 8.72
N GLU A 194 -4.04 -7.58 9.07
CA GLU A 194 -3.91 -8.17 10.41
C GLU A 194 -2.48 -8.70 10.67
N VAL A 195 -1.87 -9.31 9.64
CA VAL A 195 -0.48 -9.75 9.71
C VAL A 195 0.44 -8.54 9.93
N ALA A 196 0.22 -7.44 9.19
CA ALA A 196 1.01 -6.22 9.34
C ALA A 196 0.88 -5.60 10.74
N GLU A 197 -0.35 -5.49 11.26
CA GLU A 197 -0.62 -4.98 12.60
C GLU A 197 0.09 -5.84 13.66
N LYS A 198 -0.10 -7.16 13.62
CA LYS A 198 0.51 -8.10 14.57
C LYS A 198 2.04 -8.16 14.46
N LEU A 199 2.56 -8.10 13.22
CA LEU A 199 3.99 -8.11 12.96
C LEU A 199 4.69 -6.87 13.52
N CYS A 200 4.06 -5.71 13.44
CA CYS A 200 4.62 -4.44 13.88
C CYS A 200 4.25 -4.07 15.33
N ASP A 201 3.35 -4.81 15.98
CA ASP A 201 2.86 -4.49 17.31
C ASP A 201 4.00 -4.37 18.34
N GLY A 202 4.05 -3.24 19.06
CA GLY A 202 5.07 -2.94 20.06
C GLY A 202 6.48 -2.63 19.52
N ILE A 203 6.73 -2.79 18.20
CA ILE A 203 8.03 -2.48 17.58
C ILE A 203 7.92 -1.55 16.37
N GLY A 204 6.71 -1.09 16.04
CA GLY A 204 6.50 -0.21 14.89
C GLY A 204 5.03 0.03 14.62
N SER A 205 4.68 0.26 13.37
CA SER A 205 3.30 0.43 12.92
C SER A 205 3.07 -0.30 11.60
N GLY A 206 1.92 -0.94 11.45
CA GLY A 206 1.53 -1.65 10.24
C GLY A 206 0.03 -1.56 10.00
N GLY A 207 -0.39 -1.81 8.76
CA GLY A 207 -1.79 -1.80 8.34
C GLY A 207 -1.93 -1.79 6.83
N GLY A 208 -3.16 -1.71 6.33
CA GLY A 208 -3.45 -1.71 4.89
C GLY A 208 -4.76 -2.41 4.55
N HIS A 209 -4.81 -2.98 3.36
CA HIS A 209 -5.92 -3.78 2.86
C HIS A 209 -5.78 -5.26 3.24
N ILE A 210 -6.84 -6.02 3.04
CA ILE A 210 -6.89 -7.44 3.40
C ILE A 210 -5.91 -8.32 2.61
N ASP A 211 -5.57 -7.92 1.39
CA ASP A 211 -4.66 -8.61 0.46
C ASP A 211 -3.28 -7.95 0.38
N LYS A 212 -3.19 -6.66 0.68
CA LYS A 212 -1.97 -5.84 0.57
C LYS A 212 -1.84 -4.92 1.77
N ALA A 213 -0.75 -5.04 2.48
CA ALA A 213 -0.46 -4.23 3.64
C ALA A 213 1.03 -3.90 3.70
N GLY A 214 1.38 -3.05 4.63
CA GLY A 214 2.78 -2.71 4.88
C GLY A 214 2.95 -2.12 6.26
N GLY A 215 4.17 -1.76 6.59
CA GLY A 215 4.48 -1.16 7.87
C GLY A 215 5.93 -0.71 7.96
N VAL A 216 6.22 -0.11 9.10
CA VAL A 216 7.58 0.28 9.47
C VAL A 216 7.88 -0.32 10.83
N ILE A 217 9.00 -1.01 10.92
CA ILE A 217 9.56 -1.54 12.17
C ILE A 217 10.68 -0.60 12.62
N SER A 218 10.56 -0.05 13.82
CA SER A 218 11.52 0.94 14.37
C SER A 218 12.80 0.27 14.84
N ARG A 219 13.95 0.81 14.46
CA ARG A 219 15.27 0.36 14.92
C ARG A 219 15.42 0.50 16.43
N ASP A 220 14.96 1.61 16.99
CA ASP A 220 15.05 1.87 18.44
C ASP A 220 14.24 0.84 19.23
N CYS A 221 12.99 0.57 18.81
CA CYS A 221 12.15 -0.42 19.49
C CYS A 221 12.69 -1.85 19.36
N ILE A 222 13.35 -2.20 18.23
CA ILE A 222 14.05 -3.49 18.09
C ILE A 222 15.21 -3.57 19.07
N CYS A 223 16.04 -2.54 19.17
CA CYS A 223 17.20 -2.51 20.09
C CYS A 223 16.77 -2.69 21.56
N GLU A 224 15.62 -2.16 21.92
CA GLU A 224 15.07 -2.32 23.27
C GLU A 224 14.49 -3.74 23.53
N SER A 225 13.78 -4.29 22.56
CA SER A 225 12.99 -5.53 22.74
C SER A 225 13.71 -6.80 22.28
N TYR A 226 14.64 -6.68 21.31
CA TYR A 226 15.31 -7.80 20.63
C TYR A 226 16.83 -7.57 20.50
N ALA A 227 17.47 -7.10 21.56
CA ALA A 227 18.90 -6.78 21.53
C ALA A 227 19.75 -7.91 20.95
N GLY A 228 20.46 -7.64 19.85
CA GLY A 228 21.37 -8.58 19.18
C GLY A 228 20.69 -9.59 18.23
N TRP A 229 19.40 -9.44 17.96
CA TRP A 229 18.71 -10.25 16.95
C TRP A 229 18.78 -9.61 15.57
N GLU A 230 18.90 -10.43 14.53
CA GLU A 230 18.72 -9.99 13.15
C GLU A 230 17.25 -9.81 12.83
N ILE A 231 16.91 -8.83 11.99
CA ILE A 231 15.52 -8.54 11.62
C ILE A 231 14.78 -9.75 11.04
N ALA A 232 15.47 -10.59 10.27
CA ALA A 232 14.90 -11.81 9.71
C ALA A 232 14.42 -12.78 10.79
N ASP A 233 15.17 -12.91 11.89
CA ASP A 233 14.83 -13.81 12.97
C ASP A 233 13.69 -13.25 13.84
N ILE A 234 13.64 -11.93 14.00
CA ILE A 234 12.53 -11.23 14.65
C ILE A 234 11.24 -11.47 13.88
N ILE A 235 11.28 -11.30 12.55
CA ILE A 235 10.10 -11.53 11.69
C ILE A 235 9.66 -12.99 11.79
N LYS A 236 10.59 -13.96 11.70
CA LYS A 236 10.27 -15.39 11.82
C LYS A 236 9.62 -15.72 13.17
N GLU A 237 10.19 -15.25 14.26
CA GLU A 237 9.66 -15.48 15.62
C GLU A 237 8.23 -14.94 15.77
N ARG A 238 7.96 -13.76 15.18
CA ARG A 238 6.64 -13.18 15.19
C ARG A 238 5.66 -13.95 14.30
N MET A 239 6.10 -14.38 13.11
CA MET A 239 5.28 -15.20 12.22
C MET A 239 4.91 -16.54 12.83
N GLU A 240 5.78 -17.16 13.63
CA GLU A 240 5.45 -18.36 14.43
C GLU A 240 4.26 -18.14 15.38
N LYS A 241 4.12 -16.94 15.91
CA LYS A 241 2.99 -16.58 16.79
C LYS A 241 1.73 -16.20 16.01
N ILE A 242 1.89 -15.62 14.83
CA ILE A 242 0.78 -15.15 13.98
C ILE A 242 0.13 -16.32 13.25
N MET A 243 0.94 -17.21 12.68
CA MET A 243 0.48 -18.35 11.88
C MET A 243 0.51 -19.66 12.73
N LYS A 244 -0.40 -19.71 13.69
CA LYS A 244 -0.53 -20.88 14.56
C LYS A 244 -1.24 -22.04 13.89
#